data_b2d6643dfa0400c0a760939ce606af9f
#
_entry.id   b2d6643dfa0400c0a760939ce606af9f
#
_cell.length_a   1.000
_cell.length_b   1.000
_cell.length_c   1.000
_cell.angle_alpha   90.00
_cell.angle_beta   90.00
_cell.angle_gamma   90.00
#
_symmetry.space_group_name_H-M   'P 1'
#
loop_
_entity.id
_entity.type
_entity.pdbx_description
1 polymer ?
#
loop_
_entity_poly.entity_id
_entity_poly.type
_entity_poly.pdbx_seq_one_letter_code
_entity_poly.pdbx_strand_id
1 'polypeptide(L)'
;IVTKINDAYCPNKTVDTDVTYTDADGNQVSLKGKKVLDAANCAVGEDGQLPPRELFTRVGMDRYTKVTGDDGNTYYVYNEEDENDPTTLYSLNNISINKELRKQITLMPYKNQNGTDYPLGEKLMSLWNDKEMTLNPYDKKPCTFEGYYNKLIGQIGNDGSTFQSASETLTGALSSIDNQRQQTMGVSSDEELTHMIKFQ
;
A
#
# COMPACT_ATOMS: atom_id res chain seq x y z
N ILE A 1 1.72 -6.07 1.41
CA ILE A 1 2.17 -7.33 0.74
C ILE A 1 3.55 -7.13 0.15
N VAL A 2 3.73 -6.19 -0.79
CA VAL A 2 4.99 -5.94 -1.52
C VAL A 2 6.16 -5.69 -0.58
N THR A 3 6.00 -4.80 0.39
CA THR A 3 7.01 -4.45 1.40
C THR A 3 7.45 -5.70 2.16
N LYS A 4 6.50 -6.52 2.61
CA LYS A 4 6.79 -7.77 3.33
C LYS A 4 7.54 -8.79 2.46
N ILE A 5 7.17 -8.91 1.19
CA ILE A 5 7.92 -9.77 0.26
C ILE A 5 9.36 -9.27 0.12
N ASN A 6 9.53 -7.97 -0.11
CA ASN A 6 10.87 -7.39 -0.20
C ASN A 6 11.66 -7.53 1.11
N ASP A 7 11.03 -7.43 2.28
CA ASP A 7 11.67 -7.64 3.58
C ASP A 7 12.18 -9.07 3.78
N ALA A 8 11.56 -10.07 3.13
CA ALA A 8 12.06 -11.44 3.16
C ALA A 8 13.41 -11.57 2.44
N TYR A 9 13.65 -10.79 1.37
CA TYR A 9 14.92 -10.74 0.66
C TYR A 9 15.92 -9.82 1.33
N CYS A 10 15.45 -8.68 1.82
CA CYS A 10 16.23 -7.55 2.30
C CYS A 10 15.78 -7.16 3.71
N PRO A 11 16.07 -7.99 4.74
CA PRO A 11 15.66 -7.69 6.11
C PRO A 11 16.33 -6.42 6.60
N ASN A 12 15.59 -5.64 7.37
CA ASN A 12 16.09 -4.41 7.99
C ASN A 12 16.32 -4.63 9.49
N LYS A 13 17.27 -3.87 10.03
CA LYS A 13 17.47 -3.71 11.47
C LYS A 13 17.54 -2.23 11.82
N THR A 14 17.20 -1.91 13.05
CA THR A 14 17.37 -0.54 13.57
C THR A 14 18.79 -0.35 14.10
N VAL A 15 19.38 0.80 13.84
CA VAL A 15 20.70 1.16 14.39
C VAL A 15 20.50 1.66 15.82
N ASP A 16 21.11 0.99 16.80
CA ASP A 16 21.01 1.35 18.22
C ASP A 16 22.21 2.20 18.70
N THR A 17 23.29 2.21 17.91
CA THR A 17 24.53 2.93 18.23
C THR A 17 24.52 4.36 17.71
N ASP A 18 25.26 5.25 18.36
CA ASP A 18 25.42 6.64 17.95
C ASP A 18 26.47 6.72 16.83
N VAL A 19 26.08 6.32 15.60
CA VAL A 19 26.88 6.46 14.39
C VAL A 19 26.32 7.62 13.58
N THR A 20 27.20 8.46 13.04
CA THR A 20 26.83 9.56 12.14
C THR A 20 27.43 9.33 10.76
N TYR A 21 26.86 9.99 9.75
CA TYR A 21 27.44 10.06 8.40
C TYR A 21 27.26 11.48 7.86
N THR A 22 28.07 11.85 6.89
CA THR A 22 27.93 13.12 6.19
C THR A 22 27.05 12.93 4.95
N ASP A 23 25.97 13.69 4.86
CA ASP A 23 25.07 13.65 3.69
C ASP A 23 25.68 14.39 2.48
N ALA A 24 24.96 14.42 1.34
CA ALA A 24 25.41 15.07 0.12
C ALA A 24 25.55 16.59 0.26
N ASP A 25 24.84 17.20 1.22
CA ASP A 25 24.87 18.63 1.51
C ASP A 25 25.93 19.01 2.55
N GLY A 26 26.68 18.03 3.06
CA GLY A 26 27.75 18.21 4.05
C GLY A 26 27.28 18.22 5.49
N ASN A 27 26.02 17.89 5.78
CA ASN A 27 25.49 17.85 7.14
C ASN A 27 25.79 16.52 7.82
N GLN A 28 26.05 16.57 9.14
CA GLN A 28 26.15 15.36 9.96
C GLN A 28 24.75 14.83 10.30
N VAL A 29 24.47 13.61 9.88
CA VAL A 29 23.19 12.95 10.11
C VAL A 29 23.39 11.70 10.97
N SER A 30 22.61 11.58 12.06
CA SER A 30 22.64 10.39 12.91
C SER A 30 21.90 9.21 12.26
N LEU A 31 22.51 8.04 12.35
CA LEU A 31 21.89 6.76 11.98
C LEU A 31 21.08 6.13 13.11
N LYS A 32 21.24 6.60 14.35
CA LYS A 32 20.52 6.04 15.50
C LYS A 32 19.01 6.09 15.30
N GLY A 33 18.34 4.97 15.49
CA GLY A 33 16.91 4.82 15.28
C GLY A 33 16.49 4.64 13.82
N LYS A 34 17.41 4.81 12.85
CA LYS A 34 17.11 4.57 11.44
C LYS A 34 17.15 3.08 11.11
N LYS A 35 16.33 2.67 10.16
CA LYS A 35 16.35 1.32 9.60
C LYS A 35 17.46 1.23 8.56
N VAL A 36 18.30 0.21 8.69
CA VAL A 36 19.34 -0.14 7.72
C VAL A 36 19.20 -1.60 7.31
N LEU A 37 19.73 -1.97 6.16
CA LEU A 37 19.82 -3.37 5.75
C LEU A 37 20.55 -4.18 6.82
N ASP A 38 19.98 -5.30 7.24
CA ASP A 38 20.69 -6.30 8.02
C ASP A 38 21.56 -7.15 7.09
N ALA A 39 22.72 -6.59 6.73
CA ALA A 39 23.62 -7.19 5.76
C ALA A 39 24.11 -8.59 6.18
N ALA A 40 24.20 -8.87 7.48
CA ALA A 40 24.63 -10.18 7.95
C ALA A 40 23.58 -11.30 7.73
N ASN A 41 22.31 -10.92 7.73
CA ASN A 41 21.18 -11.86 7.66
C ASN A 41 20.36 -11.74 6.35
N CYS A 42 20.84 -10.98 5.36
CA CYS A 42 20.17 -10.87 4.07
C CYS A 42 20.57 -11.97 3.11
N ALA A 43 19.68 -12.24 2.15
CA ALA A 43 20.01 -13.07 0.99
C ALA A 43 20.85 -12.29 -0.02
N VAL A 44 21.61 -12.96 -0.86
CA VAL A 44 22.33 -12.40 -2.01
C VAL A 44 22.12 -13.25 -3.26
N GLY A 45 22.23 -12.63 -4.42
CA GLY A 45 22.21 -13.33 -5.70
C GLY A 45 23.54 -13.97 -6.01
N GLU A 46 23.68 -14.50 -7.24
CA GLU A 46 24.91 -15.17 -7.70
C GLU A 46 26.14 -14.25 -7.65
N ASP A 47 25.96 -12.97 -7.89
CA ASP A 47 27.02 -11.96 -7.86
C ASP A 47 27.40 -11.50 -6.44
N GLY A 48 26.67 -11.91 -5.41
CA GLY A 48 26.93 -11.52 -4.02
C GLY A 48 26.76 -10.03 -3.72
N GLN A 49 26.09 -9.28 -4.60
CA GLN A 49 25.93 -7.81 -4.44
C GLN A 49 25.12 -7.43 -3.22
N LEU A 50 25.56 -6.34 -2.55
CA LEU A 50 24.83 -5.64 -1.49
C LEU A 50 24.53 -4.19 -1.91
N PRO A 51 23.33 -3.68 -1.64
CA PRO A 51 22.18 -4.38 -1.07
C PRO A 51 21.65 -5.43 -2.05
N PRO A 52 20.98 -6.50 -1.55
CA PRO A 52 20.39 -7.47 -2.45
C PRO A 52 19.26 -6.82 -3.26
N ARG A 53 19.02 -7.37 -4.44
CA ARG A 53 17.93 -6.89 -5.31
C ARG A 53 16.59 -7.27 -4.73
N GLU A 54 15.76 -6.27 -4.49
CA GLU A 54 14.36 -6.49 -4.14
C GLU A 54 13.56 -7.03 -5.34
N LEU A 55 12.49 -7.78 -5.08
CA LEU A 55 11.65 -8.31 -6.16
C LEU A 55 10.81 -7.20 -6.80
N PHE A 56 10.25 -6.31 -5.99
CA PHE A 56 9.43 -5.20 -6.44
C PHE A 56 10.15 -3.88 -6.17
N THR A 57 10.33 -3.08 -7.21
CA THR A 57 10.96 -1.76 -7.12
C THR A 57 9.94 -0.64 -7.20
N ARG A 58 10.23 0.47 -6.56
CA ARG A 58 9.55 1.76 -6.78
C ARG A 58 10.17 2.43 -8.02
N VAL A 59 9.36 3.14 -8.78
CA VAL A 59 9.83 3.79 -10.02
C VAL A 59 10.69 5.02 -9.71
N GLY A 60 10.39 5.75 -8.64
CA GLY A 60 11.02 7.03 -8.33
C GLY A 60 12.06 7.02 -7.21
N MET A 61 12.24 5.89 -6.52
CA MET A 61 13.09 5.84 -5.33
C MET A 61 13.71 4.45 -5.15
N ASP A 62 15.01 4.41 -4.93
CA ASP A 62 15.70 3.19 -4.54
C ASP A 62 15.32 2.80 -3.10
N ARG A 63 15.35 1.48 -2.81
CA ARG A 63 15.03 0.99 -1.46
C ARG A 63 16.04 1.45 -0.42
N TYR A 64 17.30 1.54 -0.78
CA TYR A 64 18.39 1.90 0.12
C TYR A 64 19.26 3.01 -0.44
N THR A 65 19.71 3.87 0.45
CA THR A 65 20.80 4.81 0.20
C THR A 65 22.07 4.28 0.87
N LYS A 66 23.14 4.13 0.08
CA LYS A 66 24.45 3.72 0.60
C LYS A 66 25.14 4.90 1.25
N VAL A 67 25.55 4.75 2.51
CA VAL A 67 26.30 5.77 3.26
C VAL A 67 27.49 5.12 3.96
N THR A 68 28.52 5.91 4.28
CA THR A 68 29.65 5.47 5.09
C THR A 68 29.57 6.20 6.43
N GLY A 69 29.49 5.43 7.53
CA GLY A 69 29.50 5.97 8.87
C GLY A 69 30.87 6.54 9.27
N ASP A 70 30.89 7.35 10.31
CA ASP A 70 32.11 7.88 10.96
C ASP A 70 32.96 6.77 11.59
N ASP A 71 32.37 5.59 11.83
CA ASP A 71 33.04 4.36 12.25
C ASP A 71 33.74 3.63 11.10
N GLY A 72 33.67 4.15 9.86
CA GLY A 72 34.25 3.58 8.66
C GLY A 72 33.45 2.42 8.04
N ASN A 73 32.30 2.03 8.63
CA ASN A 73 31.47 0.98 8.11
C ASN A 73 30.50 1.50 7.03
N THR A 74 30.14 0.62 6.10
CA THR A 74 29.12 0.92 5.10
C THR A 74 27.72 0.51 5.62
N TYR A 75 26.81 1.43 5.54
CA TYR A 75 25.40 1.24 5.85
C TYR A 75 24.52 1.43 4.62
N TYR A 76 23.48 0.64 4.51
CA TYR A 76 22.43 0.80 3.49
C TYR A 76 21.18 1.25 4.21
N VAL A 77 20.97 2.58 4.22
CA VAL A 77 19.84 3.22 4.94
C VAL A 77 18.57 2.99 4.15
N TYR A 78 17.54 2.46 4.80
CA TYR A 78 16.24 2.27 4.20
C TYR A 78 15.55 3.61 3.91
N ASN A 79 15.13 3.81 2.68
CA ASN A 79 14.37 4.98 2.27
C ASN A 79 12.90 4.73 2.59
N GLU A 80 12.43 5.30 3.69
CA GLU A 80 11.07 5.11 4.19
C GLU A 80 10.04 5.72 3.24
N GLU A 81 8.84 5.16 3.26
CA GLU A 81 7.68 5.68 2.57
C GLU A 81 7.17 6.96 3.26
N ASP A 82 6.85 7.98 2.48
CA ASP A 82 6.16 9.19 2.94
C ASP A 82 4.73 9.20 2.39
N GLU A 83 3.75 9.19 3.27
CA GLU A 83 2.33 9.21 2.90
C GLU A 83 1.93 10.47 2.09
N ASN A 84 2.70 11.54 2.25
CA ASN A 84 2.47 12.80 1.52
C ASN A 84 3.15 12.83 0.15
N ASP A 85 4.05 11.90 -0.14
CA ASP A 85 4.72 11.76 -1.43
C ASP A 85 4.41 10.39 -2.07
N PRO A 86 3.41 10.33 -2.97
CA PRO A 86 3.03 9.09 -3.63
C PRO A 86 4.15 8.40 -4.41
N THR A 87 5.22 9.12 -4.77
CA THR A 87 6.35 8.55 -5.52
C THR A 87 7.21 7.64 -4.64
N THR A 88 7.13 7.79 -3.33
CA THR A 88 7.84 6.97 -2.35
C THR A 88 7.10 5.68 -2.00
N LEU A 89 5.81 5.58 -2.33
CA LEU A 89 4.96 4.47 -1.93
C LEU A 89 5.03 3.29 -2.90
N TYR A 90 4.88 2.07 -2.39
CA TYR A 90 4.63 0.87 -3.21
C TYR A 90 3.15 0.80 -3.63
N SER A 91 2.72 1.77 -4.43
CA SER A 91 1.36 1.84 -4.99
C SER A 91 1.30 1.14 -6.36
N LEU A 92 0.09 0.81 -6.82
CA LEU A 92 -0.12 0.15 -8.12
C LEU A 92 0.48 0.92 -9.31
N ASN A 93 0.53 2.25 -9.21
CA ASN A 93 1.08 3.11 -10.26
C ASN A 93 2.60 3.30 -10.16
N ASN A 94 3.21 2.95 -9.02
CA ASN A 94 4.62 3.17 -8.73
C ASN A 94 5.42 1.88 -8.50
N ILE A 95 4.79 0.72 -8.64
CA ILE A 95 5.42 -0.58 -8.44
C ILE A 95 5.78 -1.22 -9.76
N SER A 96 6.98 -1.80 -9.85
CA SER A 96 7.37 -2.64 -10.98
C SER A 96 8.19 -3.84 -10.50
N ILE A 97 8.19 -4.91 -11.29
CA ILE A 97 9.12 -6.03 -11.06
C ILE A 97 10.52 -5.56 -11.42
N ASN A 98 11.51 -5.87 -10.58
CA ASN A 98 12.90 -5.49 -10.77
C ASN A 98 13.39 -5.89 -12.18
N LYS A 99 13.84 -4.90 -12.94
CA LYS A 99 14.25 -5.08 -14.33
C LYS A 99 15.50 -5.96 -14.48
N GLU A 100 16.41 -5.94 -13.50
CA GLU A 100 17.61 -6.77 -13.51
C GLU A 100 17.25 -8.23 -13.30
N LEU A 101 16.37 -8.53 -12.34
CA LEU A 101 15.87 -9.88 -12.08
C LEU A 101 15.10 -10.45 -13.27
N ARG A 102 14.36 -9.60 -14.00
CA ARG A 102 13.70 -10.01 -15.25
C ARG A 102 14.65 -10.38 -16.37
N LYS A 103 15.82 -9.74 -16.42
CA LYS A 103 16.83 -10.03 -17.43
C LYS A 103 17.66 -11.26 -17.06
N GLN A 104 17.98 -11.42 -15.78
CA GLN A 104 18.85 -12.48 -15.29
C GLN A 104 18.34 -12.98 -13.94
N ILE A 105 17.64 -14.10 -13.95
CA ILE A 105 17.02 -14.67 -12.75
C ILE A 105 18.05 -15.14 -11.71
N THR A 106 19.26 -15.47 -12.10
CA THR A 106 20.34 -15.88 -11.18
C THR A 106 20.79 -14.77 -10.23
N LEU A 107 20.40 -13.51 -10.51
CA LEU A 107 20.62 -12.38 -9.61
C LEU A 107 19.60 -12.32 -8.47
N MET A 108 18.56 -13.16 -8.51
CA MET A 108 17.59 -13.26 -7.43
C MET A 108 18.29 -13.72 -6.15
N PRO A 109 18.05 -13.03 -5.02
CA PRO A 109 18.66 -13.41 -3.75
C PRO A 109 18.12 -14.77 -3.26
N TYR A 110 18.94 -15.79 -3.25
CA TYR A 110 18.58 -17.16 -2.86
C TYR A 110 19.59 -17.83 -1.95
N LYS A 111 20.75 -17.25 -1.77
CA LYS A 111 21.80 -17.77 -0.88
C LYS A 111 22.19 -16.72 0.15
N ASN A 112 22.73 -17.15 1.29
CA ASN A 112 23.36 -16.24 2.24
C ASN A 112 24.77 -15.85 1.76
N GLN A 113 25.41 -14.90 2.43
CA GLN A 113 26.75 -14.44 2.06
C GLN A 113 27.83 -15.52 2.14
N ASN A 114 27.60 -16.60 2.90
CA ASN A 114 28.50 -17.75 2.99
C ASN A 114 28.27 -18.80 1.89
N GLY A 115 27.34 -18.53 0.97
CA GLY A 115 27.06 -19.40 -0.17
C GLY A 115 26.14 -20.58 0.14
N THR A 116 25.58 -20.66 1.36
CA THR A 116 24.56 -21.65 1.70
C THR A 116 23.17 -21.16 1.33
N ASP A 117 22.22 -22.09 1.14
CA ASP A 117 20.85 -21.75 0.81
C ASP A 117 20.22 -20.84 1.87
N TYR A 118 19.58 -19.80 1.40
CA TYR A 118 18.80 -18.92 2.25
C TYR A 118 17.37 -19.46 2.36
N PRO A 119 16.77 -19.54 3.57
CA PRO A 119 15.46 -20.14 3.75
C PRO A 119 14.34 -19.20 3.29
N LEU A 120 14.44 -18.70 2.05
CA LEU A 120 13.52 -17.73 1.49
C LEU A 120 12.09 -18.28 1.37
N GLY A 121 11.96 -19.52 0.90
CA GLY A 121 10.65 -20.18 0.77
C GLY A 121 9.92 -20.27 2.09
N GLU A 122 10.60 -20.66 3.16
CA GLU A 122 10.05 -20.72 4.51
C GLU A 122 9.65 -19.34 5.03
N LYS A 123 10.49 -18.32 4.81
CA LYS A 123 10.18 -16.94 5.18
C LYS A 123 8.96 -16.40 4.43
N LEU A 124 8.84 -16.63 3.12
CA LEU A 124 7.68 -16.22 2.34
C LEU A 124 6.40 -16.94 2.76
N MET A 125 6.51 -18.22 3.11
CA MET A 125 5.36 -18.98 3.64
C MET A 125 4.93 -18.48 5.03
N SER A 126 5.87 -18.14 5.92
CA SER A 126 5.54 -17.60 7.24
C SER A 126 4.82 -16.27 7.15
N LEU A 127 5.24 -15.37 6.22
CA LEU A 127 4.60 -14.09 5.98
C LEU A 127 3.09 -14.21 5.67
N TRP A 128 2.68 -15.30 5.00
CA TRP A 128 1.28 -15.54 4.67
C TRP A 128 0.39 -15.75 5.88
N ASN A 129 0.98 -16.28 6.97
CA ASN A 129 0.31 -16.57 8.22
C ASN A 129 0.49 -15.45 9.28
N ASP A 130 1.35 -14.49 9.05
CA ASP A 130 1.60 -13.38 9.96
C ASP A 130 0.36 -12.48 10.10
N LYS A 131 0.01 -12.18 11.36
CA LYS A 131 -1.12 -11.31 11.70
C LYS A 131 -0.62 -9.89 11.98
N GLU A 132 -0.27 -9.17 10.94
CA GLU A 132 0.29 -7.81 11.08
C GLU A 132 -0.53 -6.74 10.34
N MET A 133 -1.57 -7.15 9.60
CA MET A 133 -2.34 -6.21 8.80
C MET A 133 -3.65 -5.82 9.47
N THR A 134 -3.95 -4.52 9.43
CA THR A 134 -5.24 -3.96 9.83
C THR A 134 -5.89 -3.25 8.65
N LEU A 135 -7.23 -3.29 8.58
CA LEU A 135 -7.97 -2.66 7.49
C LEU A 135 -7.94 -1.13 7.59
N ASN A 136 -7.88 -0.64 8.82
CA ASN A 136 -7.79 0.79 9.12
C ASN A 136 -6.99 1.00 10.42
N PRO A 137 -6.49 2.22 10.69
CA PRO A 137 -5.67 2.52 11.88
C PRO A 137 -6.37 2.28 13.22
N TYR A 138 -7.71 2.24 13.24
CA TYR A 138 -8.50 2.03 14.45
C TYR A 138 -8.80 0.55 14.73
N ASP A 139 -8.54 -0.35 13.78
CA ASP A 139 -8.71 -1.79 13.97
C ASP A 139 -7.56 -2.34 14.82
N LYS A 140 -7.87 -2.73 16.05
CA LYS A 140 -6.89 -3.25 17.02
C LYS A 140 -6.60 -4.74 16.85
N LYS A 141 -7.27 -5.42 15.93
CA LYS A 141 -7.09 -6.85 15.69
C LYS A 141 -6.40 -7.09 14.36
N PRO A 142 -5.07 -7.24 14.35
CA PRO A 142 -4.36 -7.56 13.13
C PRO A 142 -4.82 -8.91 12.56
N CYS A 143 -4.78 -9.04 11.25
CA CYS A 143 -5.20 -10.23 10.51
C CYS A 143 -4.11 -10.67 9.51
N THR A 144 -4.24 -11.89 9.03
CA THR A 144 -3.44 -12.43 7.92
C THR A 144 -3.84 -11.77 6.59
N PHE A 145 -3.10 -12.02 5.51
CA PHE A 145 -3.45 -11.54 4.17
C PHE A 145 -4.85 -11.99 3.74
N GLU A 146 -5.18 -13.26 3.96
CA GLU A 146 -6.53 -13.78 3.68
C GLU A 146 -7.60 -13.09 4.53
N GLY A 147 -7.34 -12.94 5.83
CA GLY A 147 -8.24 -12.24 6.74
C GLY A 147 -8.46 -10.78 6.35
N TYR A 148 -7.40 -10.09 5.90
CA TYR A 148 -7.49 -8.74 5.37
C TYR A 148 -8.38 -8.67 4.12
N TYR A 149 -8.14 -9.56 3.16
CA TYR A 149 -8.92 -9.62 1.93
C TYR A 149 -10.40 -9.88 2.21
N ASN A 150 -10.72 -10.82 3.09
CA ASN A 150 -12.08 -11.13 3.49
C ASN A 150 -12.77 -9.94 4.18
N LYS A 151 -12.06 -9.22 5.05
CA LYS A 151 -12.58 -7.98 5.67
C LYS A 151 -12.82 -6.89 4.63
N LEU A 152 -11.92 -6.71 3.68
CA LEU A 152 -12.05 -5.72 2.60
C LEU A 152 -13.28 -6.00 1.72
N ILE A 153 -13.47 -7.25 1.31
CA ILE A 153 -14.66 -7.66 0.53
C ILE A 153 -15.93 -7.44 1.32
N GLY A 154 -15.93 -7.80 2.61
CA GLY A 154 -17.07 -7.55 3.50
C GLY A 154 -17.40 -6.06 3.63
N GLN A 155 -16.40 -5.20 3.77
CA GLN A 155 -16.61 -3.75 3.84
C GLN A 155 -17.19 -3.19 2.53
N ILE A 156 -16.61 -3.56 1.37
CA ILE A 156 -17.12 -3.15 0.06
C ILE A 156 -18.58 -3.58 -0.12
N GLY A 157 -18.92 -4.80 0.29
CA GLY A 157 -20.30 -5.31 0.23
C GLY A 157 -21.27 -4.50 1.10
N ASN A 158 -20.88 -4.19 2.33
CA ASN A 158 -21.67 -3.37 3.24
C ASN A 158 -21.86 -1.94 2.72
N ASP A 159 -20.78 -1.32 2.24
CA ASP A 159 -20.81 0.03 1.67
C ASP A 159 -21.71 0.06 0.43
N GLY A 160 -21.60 -0.94 -0.46
CA GLY A 160 -22.46 -1.09 -1.62
C GLY A 160 -23.94 -1.21 -1.25
N SER A 161 -24.29 -2.03 -0.26
CA SER A 161 -25.66 -2.16 0.25
C SER A 161 -26.17 -0.86 0.85
N THR A 162 -25.33 -0.14 1.59
CA THR A 162 -25.67 1.16 2.19
C THR A 162 -25.94 2.20 1.10
N PHE A 163 -25.11 2.29 0.07
CA PHE A 163 -25.31 3.21 -1.04
C PHE A 163 -26.55 2.86 -1.86
N GLN A 164 -26.83 1.57 -2.07
CA GLN A 164 -28.05 1.13 -2.76
C GLN A 164 -29.29 1.56 -1.95
N SER A 165 -29.34 1.30 -0.66
CA SER A 165 -30.47 1.68 0.20
C SER A 165 -30.68 3.21 0.24
N ALA A 166 -29.59 3.97 0.27
CA ALA A 166 -29.65 5.44 0.20
C ALA A 166 -30.22 5.92 -1.14
N SER A 167 -29.79 5.31 -2.24
CA SER A 167 -30.29 5.61 -3.59
C SER A 167 -31.79 5.32 -3.73
N GLU A 168 -32.25 4.16 -3.24
CA GLU A 168 -33.65 3.80 -3.23
C GLU A 168 -34.50 4.77 -2.40
N THR A 169 -34.00 5.16 -1.22
CA THR A 169 -34.65 6.16 -0.35
C THR A 169 -34.78 7.52 -1.05
N LEU A 170 -33.70 7.99 -1.67
CA LEU A 170 -33.72 9.26 -2.43
C LEU A 170 -34.66 9.21 -3.62
N THR A 171 -34.68 8.11 -4.35
CA THR A 171 -35.60 7.90 -5.49
C THR A 171 -37.07 7.93 -5.02
N GLY A 172 -37.36 7.27 -3.89
CA GLY A 172 -38.70 7.32 -3.29
C GLY A 172 -39.10 8.71 -2.82
N ALA A 173 -38.16 9.47 -2.21
CA ALA A 173 -38.38 10.84 -1.81
C ALA A 173 -38.65 11.76 -3.02
N LEU A 174 -37.86 11.64 -4.08
CA LEU A 174 -38.07 12.40 -5.32
C LEU A 174 -39.46 12.11 -5.94
N SER A 175 -39.85 10.84 -6.00
CA SER A 175 -41.17 10.45 -6.51
C SER A 175 -42.30 11.01 -5.66
N SER A 176 -42.14 11.02 -4.32
CA SER A 176 -43.11 11.63 -3.41
C SER A 176 -43.24 13.15 -3.61
N ILE A 177 -42.11 13.85 -3.75
CA ILE A 177 -42.08 15.28 -4.02
C ILE A 177 -42.73 15.59 -5.38
N ASP A 178 -42.46 14.80 -6.40
CA ASP A 178 -43.03 15.02 -7.74
C ASP A 178 -44.55 14.78 -7.72
N ASN A 179 -45.05 13.78 -7.01
CA ASN A 179 -46.46 13.55 -6.79
C ASN A 179 -47.12 14.72 -6.05
N GLN A 180 -46.50 15.24 -5.00
CA GLN A 180 -47.00 16.41 -4.27
C GLN A 180 -47.03 17.67 -5.14
N ARG A 181 -45.99 17.84 -5.95
CA ARG A 181 -45.95 18.96 -6.92
C ARG A 181 -47.08 18.84 -7.94
N GLN A 182 -47.34 17.65 -8.48
CA GLN A 182 -48.44 17.42 -9.42
C GLN A 182 -49.82 17.65 -8.75
N GLN A 183 -50.01 17.25 -7.51
CA GLN A 183 -51.25 17.53 -6.75
C GLN A 183 -51.47 19.00 -6.51
N THR A 184 -50.40 19.79 -6.29
CA THR A 184 -50.50 21.21 -5.94
C THR A 184 -50.54 22.10 -7.19
N MET A 185 -49.82 21.74 -8.24
CA MET A 185 -49.62 22.54 -9.46
C MET A 185 -50.23 21.91 -10.71
N GLY A 186 -50.68 20.65 -10.62
CA GLY A 186 -51.31 19.96 -11.73
C GLY A 186 -52.68 20.52 -12.02
N VAL A 187 -52.90 21.00 -13.21
CA VAL A 187 -54.21 21.40 -13.66
C VAL A 187 -55.01 20.14 -13.97
N SER A 188 -56.17 19.96 -13.33
CA SER A 188 -57.03 18.83 -13.62
C SER A 188 -57.58 19.01 -15.06
N SER A 189 -57.39 18.01 -15.89
CA SER A 189 -57.92 18.03 -17.29
C SER A 189 -59.45 18.26 -17.28
N ASP A 190 -60.14 17.80 -16.24
CA ASP A 190 -61.57 18.00 -16.09
C ASP A 190 -61.93 19.42 -15.70
N GLU A 191 -61.10 20.11 -14.93
CA GLU A 191 -61.27 21.56 -14.62
C GLU A 191 -60.99 22.42 -15.85
N GLU A 192 -59.93 22.10 -16.62
CA GLU A 192 -59.62 22.79 -17.84
C GLU A 192 -60.75 22.63 -18.89
N LEU A 193 -61.25 21.38 -19.06
CA LEU A 193 -62.38 21.10 -19.90
C LEU A 193 -63.65 21.85 -19.48
N THR A 194 -63.90 21.90 -18.18
CA THR A 194 -65.04 22.67 -17.63
C THR A 194 -64.87 24.17 -17.83
N HIS A 195 -63.66 24.69 -17.69
CA HIS A 195 -63.37 26.09 -18.02
C HIS A 195 -63.54 26.37 -19.51
N MET A 196 -63.05 25.51 -20.38
CA MET A 196 -63.28 25.65 -21.84
C MET A 196 -64.74 25.67 -22.25
N ILE A 197 -65.56 24.80 -21.65
CA ILE A 197 -67.02 24.73 -21.92
C ILE A 197 -67.73 25.97 -21.41
N LYS A 198 -67.27 26.62 -20.31
CA LYS A 198 -67.85 27.88 -19.79
C LYS A 198 -67.52 29.11 -20.63
N PHE A 199 -66.45 29.05 -21.39
CA PHE A 199 -65.99 30.18 -22.26
C PHE A 199 -66.43 30.04 -23.71
N GLN A 200 -67.11 28.96 -24.11
CA GLN A 200 -67.85 28.81 -25.33
C GLN A 200 -69.33 29.24 -25.18
#